data_a3304ca2e121f60f621513794a2e3803
#
_entry.id   a3304ca2e121f60f621513794a2e3803
#
_cell.length_a   1.000
_cell.length_b   1.000
_cell.length_c   1.000
_cell.angle_alpha   90.00
_cell.angle_beta   90.00
_cell.angle_gamma   90.00
#
_symmetry.space_group_name_H-M   'P 1'
#
loop_
_entity.id
_entity.type
_entity.pdbx_description
1 polymer ?
#
loop_
_entity_poly.entity_id
_entity_poly.type
_entity_poly.pdbx_seq_one_letter_code
_entity_poly.pdbx_strand_id
1 'polypeptide(L)'
;MTDYIEEIEEQDDDTGQLYEHLRIVVDKGQVPVRIDRFMTERLQHSSRNRIQKAADAGFVHVNERPVKSNYKVRPGDVITLMLDRPHHDTTIEAEDIPLDVVYEDDALMVVNKLAGMVVHPGAGNFHGTLINAVAWHLRNMPSFDANDPEVGLVHRIDKDTSGLLVVAKTPEAKRKLGLQFFNKTTHRSYNALVWANFAEDEGRIEGNIGRDPRDRLRMAVFPPDSETGKPAVTHYRVLERFGYVTFVECILETGRTHQIRAHMKHIGHPMFGDERYGGTEILRGERSSTYKAYIQNCFKLCPRQALHARTLGFVHPTTGQQMDFTSPLPQDMEQLLDKWRNYIKGLAV
;
A
#
# COMPACT_ATOMS: atom_id res chain seq x y z
N MET A 1 3.89 -12.14 -0.43
CA MET A 1 5.18 -12.02 -1.13
C MET A 1 4.91 -11.61 -2.59
N THR A 2 4.18 -10.55 -2.77
CA THR A 2 3.77 -10.05 -4.08
C THR A 2 3.53 -8.57 -3.90
N ASP A 3 4.06 -7.75 -4.74
CA ASP A 3 3.79 -6.32 -4.91
C ASP A 3 4.86 -5.31 -4.45
N TYR A 4 6.06 -5.76 -4.10
CA TYR A 4 7.19 -4.85 -3.84
C TYR A 4 7.66 -4.04 -5.06
N ILE A 5 7.15 -4.36 -6.27
CA ILE A 5 7.66 -3.80 -7.51
C ILE A 5 6.63 -2.96 -8.27
N GLU A 6 5.33 -3.08 -7.93
CA GLU A 6 4.31 -2.24 -8.59
C GLU A 6 4.42 -0.76 -8.21
N GLU A 7 5.14 -0.38 -7.13
CA GLU A 7 5.29 1.01 -6.69
C GLU A 7 6.59 1.70 -7.09
N ILE A 8 7.56 0.94 -7.62
CA ILE A 8 8.82 1.53 -8.09
C ILE A 8 8.68 2.16 -9.50
N GLU A 9 7.52 2.01 -10.15
CA GLU A 9 7.28 2.52 -11.50
C GLU A 9 6.82 3.99 -11.59
N GLU A 10 6.90 4.79 -10.50
CA GLU A 10 6.24 6.11 -10.44
C GLU A 10 7.16 7.34 -10.45
N GLN A 11 8.30 7.31 -11.12
CA GLN A 11 8.89 8.55 -11.65
C GLN A 11 9.56 8.23 -12.96
N ASP A 12 8.88 8.53 -14.07
CA ASP A 12 9.49 8.68 -15.39
C ASP A 12 10.35 9.94 -15.41
N ASP A 13 11.62 9.83 -15.03
CA ASP A 13 12.66 10.61 -15.67
C ASP A 13 12.98 9.86 -16.96
N ASP A 14 12.18 10.10 -17.98
CA ASP A 14 12.37 9.56 -19.34
C ASP A 14 13.59 10.26 -19.99
N THR A 15 14.76 10.03 -19.43
CA THR A 15 16.04 10.45 -20.00
C THR A 15 16.52 9.44 -21.06
N GLY A 16 15.83 8.32 -21.23
CA GLY A 16 16.27 7.20 -22.09
C GLY A 16 17.59 6.56 -21.65
N GLN A 17 18.11 6.95 -20.48
CA GLN A 17 19.35 6.41 -19.93
C GLN A 17 19.07 5.13 -19.16
N LEU A 18 19.78 4.05 -19.48
CA LEU A 18 19.72 2.79 -18.73
C LEU A 18 20.84 2.77 -17.69
N TYR A 19 20.49 2.34 -16.48
CA TYR A 19 21.40 2.19 -15.34
C TYR A 19 21.63 0.73 -15.02
N GLU A 20 22.85 0.35 -14.69
CA GLU A 20 23.20 -1.01 -14.30
C GLU A 20 22.74 -1.27 -12.85
N HIS A 21 21.83 -2.23 -12.67
CA HIS A 21 21.31 -2.63 -11.36
C HIS A 21 21.91 -3.92 -10.84
N LEU A 22 22.44 -4.75 -11.72
CA LEU A 22 23.06 -6.02 -11.37
C LEU A 22 24.11 -6.39 -12.41
N ARG A 23 25.23 -6.95 -11.93
CA ARG A 23 26.26 -7.56 -12.78
C ARG A 23 26.63 -8.94 -12.23
N ILE A 24 26.52 -9.95 -13.07
CA ILE A 24 26.92 -11.33 -12.75
C ILE A 24 27.92 -11.80 -13.79
N VAL A 25 29.08 -12.25 -13.35
CA VAL A 25 30.04 -12.94 -14.21
C VAL A 25 29.79 -14.44 -14.07
N VAL A 26 29.55 -15.11 -15.18
CA VAL A 26 29.22 -16.53 -15.19
C VAL A 26 30.46 -17.38 -14.96
N ASP A 27 30.39 -18.29 -14.00
CA ASP A 27 31.48 -19.18 -13.62
C ASP A 27 31.99 -20.03 -14.79
N LYS A 28 33.30 -20.31 -14.81
CA LYS A 28 33.95 -21.12 -15.88
C LYS A 28 33.40 -22.55 -15.98
N GLY A 29 32.83 -23.08 -14.90
CA GLY A 29 32.23 -24.42 -14.87
C GLY A 29 30.71 -24.45 -15.11
N GLN A 30 30.09 -23.33 -15.47
CA GLN A 30 28.67 -23.25 -15.68
C GLN A 30 28.20 -24.07 -16.88
N VAL A 31 27.27 -24.99 -16.66
CA VAL A 31 26.58 -25.72 -17.76
C VAL A 31 25.61 -24.78 -18.44
N PRO A 32 25.46 -24.85 -19.78
CA PRO A 32 24.51 -24.02 -20.50
C PRO A 32 23.07 -24.19 -19.97
N VAL A 33 22.50 -23.14 -19.40
CA VAL A 33 21.14 -23.07 -18.88
C VAL A 33 20.46 -21.80 -19.38
N ARG A 34 19.14 -21.79 -19.50
CA ARG A 34 18.41 -20.58 -19.92
C ARG A 34 18.62 -19.45 -18.91
N ILE A 35 18.80 -18.22 -19.43
CA ILE A 35 19.10 -17.05 -18.60
C ILE A 35 17.99 -16.74 -17.59
N ASP A 36 16.72 -16.98 -17.97
CA ASP A 36 15.58 -16.80 -17.06
C ASP A 36 15.68 -17.72 -15.83
N ARG A 37 16.12 -18.97 -15.99
CA ARG A 37 16.36 -19.91 -14.89
C ARG A 37 17.63 -19.56 -14.12
N PHE A 38 18.72 -19.27 -14.82
CA PHE A 38 20.01 -18.93 -14.22
C PHE A 38 19.88 -17.72 -13.27
N MET A 39 19.19 -16.66 -13.72
CA MET A 39 18.97 -15.47 -12.91
C MET A 39 18.00 -15.73 -11.74
N THR A 40 16.94 -16.55 -11.94
CA THR A 40 16.00 -16.89 -10.86
C THR A 40 16.69 -17.61 -9.70
N GLU A 41 17.64 -18.48 -10.00
CA GLU A 41 18.39 -19.24 -8.97
C GLU A 41 19.38 -18.36 -8.19
N ARG A 42 19.79 -17.21 -8.73
CA ARG A 42 20.79 -16.29 -8.12
C ARG A 42 20.22 -15.01 -7.56
N LEU A 43 19.06 -14.61 -8.03
CA LEU A 43 18.37 -13.42 -7.56
C LEU A 43 17.36 -13.80 -6.48
N GLN A 44 17.71 -13.52 -5.24
CA GLN A 44 16.74 -13.56 -4.14
C GLN A 44 15.58 -12.61 -4.50
N HIS A 45 14.33 -13.07 -4.33
CA HIS A 45 13.11 -12.27 -4.54
C HIS A 45 12.71 -11.95 -6.00
N SER A 46 13.27 -12.61 -7.01
CA SER A 46 12.83 -12.46 -8.40
C SER A 46 12.15 -13.73 -8.93
N SER A 47 10.89 -13.61 -9.36
CA SER A 47 10.21 -14.73 -10.04
C SER A 47 10.70 -14.89 -11.47
N ARG A 48 10.65 -16.14 -11.98
CA ARG A 48 11.02 -16.43 -13.35
C ARG A 48 10.23 -15.60 -14.39
N ASN A 49 8.94 -15.42 -14.17
CA ASN A 49 8.08 -14.62 -15.05
C ASN A 49 8.56 -13.15 -15.14
N ARG A 50 9.04 -12.61 -14.03
CA ARG A 50 9.54 -11.25 -13.97
C ARG A 50 10.83 -11.08 -14.76
N ILE A 51 11.76 -12.03 -14.63
CA ILE A 51 13.01 -12.04 -15.43
C ILE A 51 12.69 -12.18 -16.92
N GLN A 52 11.69 -12.99 -17.28
CA GLN A 52 11.22 -13.11 -18.66
C GLN A 52 10.70 -11.78 -19.20
N LYS A 53 9.85 -11.09 -18.44
CA LYS A 53 9.34 -9.76 -18.84
C LYS A 53 10.47 -8.73 -18.98
N ALA A 54 11.44 -8.72 -18.08
CA ALA A 54 12.60 -7.83 -18.16
C ALA A 54 13.46 -8.13 -19.41
N ALA A 55 13.68 -9.40 -19.73
CA ALA A 55 14.42 -9.78 -20.93
C ALA A 55 13.65 -9.44 -22.21
N ASP A 56 12.34 -9.62 -22.24
CA ASP A 56 11.49 -9.30 -23.38
C ASP A 56 11.39 -7.77 -23.60
N ALA A 57 11.49 -6.99 -22.53
CA ALA A 57 11.58 -5.52 -22.56
C ALA A 57 13.00 -5.00 -22.91
N GLY A 58 13.99 -5.89 -23.08
CA GLY A 58 15.35 -5.51 -23.44
C GLY A 58 16.24 -5.08 -22.28
N PHE A 59 15.83 -5.30 -21.02
CA PHE A 59 16.57 -4.89 -19.82
C PHE A 59 17.61 -5.91 -19.35
N VAL A 60 17.62 -7.13 -19.90
CA VAL A 60 18.64 -8.14 -19.59
C VAL A 60 19.67 -8.17 -20.72
N HIS A 61 20.91 -7.86 -20.39
CA HIS A 61 22.01 -7.86 -21.33
C HIS A 61 23.00 -8.98 -21.02
N VAL A 62 23.63 -9.49 -22.06
CA VAL A 62 24.81 -10.38 -21.98
C VAL A 62 25.90 -9.79 -22.82
N ASN A 63 27.06 -9.57 -22.22
CA ASN A 63 28.20 -8.94 -22.87
C ASN A 63 27.76 -7.64 -23.57
N GLU A 64 27.04 -6.77 -22.84
CA GLU A 64 26.54 -5.46 -23.30
C GLU A 64 25.45 -5.49 -24.36
N ARG A 65 24.90 -6.65 -24.70
CA ARG A 65 23.84 -6.79 -25.72
C ARG A 65 22.54 -7.32 -25.08
N PRO A 66 21.39 -6.73 -25.41
CA PRO A 66 20.12 -7.23 -24.90
C PRO A 66 19.87 -8.66 -25.44
N VAL A 67 19.36 -9.52 -24.55
CA VAL A 67 19.05 -10.91 -24.88
C VAL A 67 17.63 -11.27 -24.48
N LYS A 68 17.06 -12.28 -25.17
CA LYS A 68 15.75 -12.83 -24.82
C LYS A 68 15.84 -13.84 -23.68
N SER A 69 14.73 -14.09 -23.00
CA SER A 69 14.61 -14.98 -21.84
C SER A 69 15.05 -16.42 -22.08
N ASN A 70 15.13 -16.87 -23.33
CA ASN A 70 15.59 -18.21 -23.73
C ASN A 70 17.08 -18.29 -24.03
N TYR A 71 17.85 -17.19 -23.93
CA TYR A 71 19.30 -17.21 -24.12
C TYR A 71 19.95 -18.28 -23.22
N LYS A 72 20.89 -19.04 -23.77
CA LYS A 72 21.65 -20.04 -23.00
C LYS A 72 22.95 -19.44 -22.53
N VAL A 73 23.06 -19.26 -21.26
CA VAL A 73 24.21 -18.71 -20.53
C VAL A 73 25.45 -19.58 -20.79
N ARG A 74 26.61 -18.95 -21.05
CA ARG A 74 27.88 -19.60 -21.29
C ARG A 74 28.93 -19.22 -20.25
N PRO A 75 29.91 -20.08 -19.99
CA PRO A 75 31.03 -19.71 -19.11
C PRO A 75 31.69 -18.41 -19.55
N GLY A 76 31.91 -17.49 -18.63
CA GLY A 76 32.51 -16.19 -18.89
C GLY A 76 31.57 -15.11 -19.40
N ASP A 77 30.28 -15.40 -19.64
CA ASP A 77 29.32 -14.36 -19.95
C ASP A 77 29.21 -13.34 -18.82
N VAL A 78 29.12 -12.07 -19.16
CA VAL A 78 28.82 -10.98 -18.24
C VAL A 78 27.35 -10.61 -18.41
N ILE A 79 26.53 -10.98 -17.45
CA ILE A 79 25.08 -10.70 -17.44
C ILE A 79 24.88 -9.41 -16.68
N THR A 80 24.18 -8.44 -17.28
CA THR A 80 23.75 -7.20 -16.61
C THR A 80 22.23 -7.03 -16.69
N LEU A 81 21.65 -6.55 -15.59
CA LEU A 81 20.28 -6.04 -15.56
C LEU A 81 20.35 -4.51 -15.65
N MET A 82 19.82 -3.97 -16.72
CA MET A 82 19.76 -2.54 -16.98
C MET A 82 18.32 -2.08 -16.73
N LEU A 83 18.11 -0.99 -16.02
CA LEU A 83 16.78 -0.38 -15.84
C LEU A 83 16.85 1.10 -16.22
N ASP A 84 15.72 1.67 -16.56
CA ASP A 84 15.52 3.07 -16.95
C ASP A 84 15.55 4.07 -15.78
N ARG A 85 15.98 3.63 -14.62
CA ARG A 85 16.08 4.41 -13.39
C ARG A 85 17.41 4.19 -12.69
N PRO A 86 17.93 5.17 -11.93
CA PRO A 86 19.15 5.01 -11.14
C PRO A 86 19.01 3.86 -10.13
N HIS A 87 20.11 3.19 -9.82
CA HIS A 87 20.18 2.26 -8.70
C HIS A 87 20.07 3.09 -7.40
N HIS A 88 18.97 2.95 -6.69
CA HIS A 88 18.85 3.46 -5.32
C HIS A 88 19.20 2.34 -4.36
N ASP A 89 20.04 2.65 -3.39
CA ASP A 89 20.26 1.76 -2.26
C ASP A 89 18.93 1.68 -1.49
N THR A 90 18.33 0.49 -1.47
CA THR A 90 17.08 0.23 -0.77
C THR A 90 17.30 -0.28 0.65
N THR A 91 18.56 -0.21 1.14
CA THR A 91 18.90 -0.56 2.52
C THR A 91 18.05 0.29 3.48
N ILE A 92 17.35 -0.40 4.37
CA ILE A 92 16.53 0.25 5.39
C ILE A 92 17.45 0.71 6.51
N GLU A 93 17.61 2.02 6.62
CA GLU A 93 18.34 2.65 7.72
C GLU A 93 17.43 2.84 8.92
N ALA A 94 17.96 2.60 10.12
CA ALA A 94 17.24 2.83 11.38
C ALA A 94 17.16 4.34 11.68
N GLU A 95 15.95 4.88 11.85
CA GLU A 95 15.73 6.29 12.13
C GLU A 95 14.93 6.47 13.42
N ASP A 96 15.37 7.39 14.29
CA ASP A 96 14.70 7.70 15.57
C ASP A 96 13.42 8.51 15.34
N ILE A 97 12.38 7.80 14.92
CA ILE A 97 11.05 8.34 14.66
C ILE A 97 10.09 7.75 15.70
N PRO A 98 9.35 8.58 16.45
CA PRO A 98 8.39 8.10 17.44
C PRO A 98 7.31 7.20 16.84
N LEU A 99 7.04 6.06 17.46
CA LEU A 99 5.97 5.12 17.11
C LEU A 99 4.90 5.10 18.19
N ASP A 100 3.64 5.08 17.76
CA ASP A 100 2.50 4.77 18.62
C ASP A 100 2.30 3.25 18.64
N VAL A 101 2.98 2.57 19.59
CA VAL A 101 2.94 1.11 19.75
C VAL A 101 1.73 0.73 20.59
N VAL A 102 0.77 0.06 19.98
CA VAL A 102 -0.48 -0.39 20.62
C VAL A 102 -0.28 -1.72 21.38
N TYR A 103 0.56 -2.59 20.83
CA TYR A 103 0.91 -3.89 21.40
C TYR A 103 2.28 -4.32 20.93
N GLU A 104 3.02 -5.01 21.77
CA GLU A 104 4.31 -5.61 21.42
C GLU A 104 4.61 -6.82 22.30
N ASP A 105 5.13 -7.89 21.67
CA ASP A 105 5.72 -9.06 22.31
C ASP A 105 6.95 -9.55 21.54
N ASP A 106 7.44 -10.75 21.82
CA ASP A 106 8.63 -11.32 21.16
C ASP A 106 8.41 -11.65 19.68
N ALA A 107 7.16 -11.87 19.23
CA ALA A 107 6.83 -12.33 17.89
C ALA A 107 6.41 -11.22 16.95
N LEU A 108 5.69 -10.21 17.46
CA LEU A 108 5.10 -9.16 16.65
C LEU A 108 4.94 -7.84 17.43
N MET A 109 4.68 -6.76 16.69
CA MET A 109 4.18 -5.51 17.24
C MET A 109 3.00 -4.98 16.41
N VAL A 110 2.08 -4.29 17.06
CA VAL A 110 0.97 -3.56 16.42
C VAL A 110 1.19 -2.07 16.63
N VAL A 111 1.20 -1.32 15.55
CA VAL A 111 1.41 0.13 15.57
C VAL A 111 0.19 0.86 15.04
N ASN A 112 -0.10 2.02 15.58
CA ASN A 112 -1.07 2.98 15.07
C ASN A 112 -0.32 4.03 14.24
N LYS A 113 -0.22 3.79 12.92
CA LYS A 113 0.55 4.65 12.01
C LYS A 113 -0.10 6.03 11.88
N LEU A 114 0.68 7.07 11.99
CA LEU A 114 0.25 8.43 11.68
C LEU A 114 0.01 8.60 10.15
N ALA A 115 -0.92 9.48 9.79
CA ALA A 115 -1.06 9.93 8.42
C ALA A 115 0.19 10.72 7.96
N GLY A 116 0.50 10.71 6.67
CA GLY A 116 1.69 11.34 6.10
C GLY A 116 2.94 10.46 6.12
N MET A 117 2.95 9.37 6.90
CA MET A 117 4.07 8.42 6.97
C MET A 117 3.88 7.31 5.95
N VAL A 118 4.86 7.11 5.08
CA VAL A 118 4.94 5.96 4.17
C VAL A 118 5.30 4.71 4.97
N VAL A 119 4.76 3.55 4.58
CA VAL A 119 5.02 2.30 5.31
C VAL A 119 6.40 1.74 5.03
N HIS A 120 6.84 1.76 3.75
CA HIS A 120 8.12 1.20 3.32
C HIS A 120 8.80 2.14 2.32
N PRO A 121 10.14 2.23 2.30
CA PRO A 121 10.86 3.03 1.31
C PRO A 121 10.44 2.72 -0.13
N GLY A 122 10.34 3.76 -0.93
CA GLY A 122 9.97 3.71 -2.33
C GLY A 122 10.27 5.02 -3.04
N ALA A 123 9.96 5.12 -4.33
CA ALA A 123 10.26 6.30 -5.14
C ALA A 123 9.82 7.60 -4.47
N GLY A 124 10.76 8.53 -4.27
CA GLY A 124 10.54 9.81 -3.61
C GLY A 124 10.38 9.78 -2.07
N ASN A 125 10.43 8.60 -1.43
CA ASN A 125 10.30 8.46 0.03
C ASN A 125 11.24 7.35 0.53
N PHE A 126 12.55 7.59 0.50
CA PHE A 126 13.56 6.60 0.91
C PHE A 126 13.80 6.58 2.42
N HIS A 127 13.45 7.66 3.11
CA HIS A 127 13.63 7.92 4.54
C HIS A 127 12.31 8.31 5.19
N GLY A 128 12.27 8.34 6.51
CA GLY A 128 11.09 8.77 7.28
C GLY A 128 9.92 7.78 7.21
N THR A 129 10.17 6.53 6.86
CA THR A 129 9.11 5.54 6.71
C THR A 129 8.86 4.76 8.01
N LEU A 130 7.71 4.08 8.07
CA LEU A 130 7.37 3.24 9.22
C LEU A 130 8.45 2.19 9.49
N ILE A 131 8.99 1.54 8.44
CA ILE A 131 9.99 0.49 8.65
C ILE A 131 11.33 1.06 9.14
N ASN A 132 11.71 2.31 8.77
CA ASN A 132 12.88 2.99 9.35
C ASN A 132 12.70 3.20 10.87
N ALA A 133 11.50 3.65 11.28
CA ALA A 133 11.15 3.81 12.70
C ALA A 133 11.13 2.47 13.46
N VAL A 134 10.57 1.42 12.84
CA VAL A 134 10.59 0.06 13.39
C VAL A 134 12.01 -0.47 13.54
N ALA A 135 12.87 -0.25 12.56
CA ALA A 135 14.28 -0.62 12.61
C ALA A 135 15.01 0.03 13.80
N TRP A 136 14.72 1.30 14.08
CA TRP A 136 15.25 1.99 15.24
C TRP A 136 14.70 1.45 16.56
N HIS A 137 13.38 1.28 16.64
CA HIS A 137 12.70 0.74 17.82
C HIS A 137 13.25 -0.64 18.22
N LEU A 138 13.45 -1.52 17.23
CA LEU A 138 13.92 -2.89 17.42
C LEU A 138 15.45 -3.06 17.29
N ARG A 139 16.25 -1.99 17.22
CA ARG A 139 17.70 -2.03 17.00
C ARG A 139 18.50 -2.87 18.00
N ASN A 140 17.98 -3.05 19.20
CA ASN A 140 18.59 -3.86 20.26
C ASN A 140 18.09 -5.32 20.27
N MET A 141 17.21 -5.70 19.34
CA MET A 141 16.70 -7.06 19.20
C MET A 141 17.57 -7.84 18.19
N PRO A 142 18.45 -8.77 18.62
CA PRO A 142 19.41 -9.42 17.73
C PRO A 142 18.77 -10.25 16.61
N SER A 143 17.52 -10.66 16.79
CA SER A 143 16.76 -11.46 15.81
C SER A 143 16.02 -10.61 14.78
N PHE A 144 16.07 -9.28 14.87
CA PHE A 144 15.39 -8.39 13.94
C PHE A 144 16.38 -7.58 13.12
N ASP A 145 16.36 -7.79 11.81
CA ASP A 145 17.02 -6.92 10.82
C ASP A 145 15.94 -6.46 9.82
N ALA A 146 15.72 -5.16 9.73
CA ALA A 146 14.73 -4.60 8.81
C ALA A 146 15.04 -4.88 7.33
N ASN A 147 16.29 -5.21 7.01
CA ASN A 147 16.74 -5.60 5.68
C ASN A 147 16.56 -7.11 5.41
N ASP A 148 16.27 -7.91 6.43
CA ASP A 148 15.92 -9.32 6.26
C ASP A 148 14.47 -9.43 5.72
N PRO A 149 14.29 -9.98 4.51
CA PRO A 149 12.95 -10.15 3.92
C PRO A 149 12.07 -11.13 4.71
N GLU A 150 12.62 -11.89 5.65
CA GLU A 150 11.88 -12.85 6.46
C GLU A 150 11.26 -12.23 7.73
N VAL A 151 11.46 -10.93 7.99
CA VAL A 151 10.85 -10.19 9.10
C VAL A 151 10.20 -8.89 8.61
N GLY A 152 9.55 -8.14 9.50
CA GLY A 152 8.99 -6.82 9.22
C GLY A 152 7.55 -6.85 8.72
N LEU A 153 7.26 -6.07 7.72
CA LEU A 153 5.90 -5.79 7.26
C LEU A 153 5.24 -7.00 6.58
N VAL A 154 3.98 -7.25 6.90
CA VAL A 154 3.12 -8.30 6.29
C VAL A 154 1.95 -7.70 5.49
N HIS A 155 1.66 -6.43 5.68
CA HIS A 155 0.69 -5.64 4.92
C HIS A 155 1.02 -4.15 5.00
N ARG A 156 0.24 -3.34 4.32
CA ARG A 156 0.43 -1.89 4.25
C ARG A 156 -0.87 -1.14 4.19
N ILE A 157 -0.81 0.15 4.52
CA ILE A 157 -1.85 1.16 4.27
C ILE A 157 -1.19 2.35 3.55
N ASP A 158 -1.99 3.18 2.89
CA ASP A 158 -1.48 4.33 2.12
C ASP A 158 -0.76 5.34 3.02
N LYS A 159 0.11 6.18 2.42
CA LYS A 159 0.85 7.24 3.10
C LYS A 159 -0.04 8.06 4.03
N ASP A 160 -1.12 8.61 3.49
CA ASP A 160 -2.01 9.52 4.20
C ASP A 160 -3.19 8.82 4.90
N THR A 161 -3.23 7.49 4.89
CA THR A 161 -4.13 6.69 5.71
C THR A 161 -3.47 6.46 7.07
N SER A 162 -4.18 6.79 8.15
CA SER A 162 -3.76 6.51 9.52
C SER A 162 -4.30 5.17 10.01
N GLY A 163 -3.78 4.65 11.13
CA GLY A 163 -4.34 3.52 11.84
C GLY A 163 -3.46 2.27 11.91
N LEU A 164 -4.10 1.17 12.23
CA LEU A 164 -3.44 -0.05 12.69
C LEU A 164 -2.71 -0.82 11.59
N LEU A 165 -1.47 -1.22 11.92
CA LEU A 165 -0.67 -2.19 11.18
C LEU A 165 -0.02 -3.19 12.14
N VAL A 166 0.22 -4.42 11.65
CA VAL A 166 1.02 -5.43 12.35
C VAL A 166 2.37 -5.61 11.65
N VAL A 167 3.42 -5.70 12.45
CA VAL A 167 4.80 -5.94 12.04
C VAL A 167 5.27 -7.25 12.68
N ALA A 168 5.82 -8.15 11.89
CA ALA A 168 6.39 -9.39 12.38
C ALA A 168 7.83 -9.17 12.83
N LYS A 169 8.20 -9.66 14.02
CA LYS A 169 9.55 -9.56 14.59
C LYS A 169 10.39 -10.81 14.33
N THR A 170 9.77 -11.89 13.87
CA THR A 170 10.44 -13.17 13.58
C THR A 170 9.99 -13.73 12.23
N PRO A 171 10.81 -14.57 11.56
CA PRO A 171 10.45 -15.22 10.30
C PRO A 171 9.19 -16.09 10.42
N GLU A 172 9.02 -16.81 11.52
CA GLU A 172 7.84 -17.63 11.76
C GLU A 172 6.58 -16.76 11.86
N ALA A 173 6.65 -15.65 12.61
CA ALA A 173 5.53 -14.71 12.73
C ALA A 173 5.17 -14.13 11.37
N LYS A 174 6.16 -13.71 10.58
CA LYS A 174 5.92 -13.18 9.22
C LYS A 174 5.24 -14.18 8.32
N ARG A 175 5.73 -15.41 8.28
CA ARG A 175 5.13 -16.48 7.47
C ARG A 175 3.69 -16.76 7.87
N LYS A 176 3.40 -16.91 9.18
CA LYS A 176 2.05 -17.23 9.68
C LYS A 176 1.08 -16.07 9.49
N LEU A 177 1.49 -14.83 9.79
CA LEU A 177 0.68 -13.64 9.53
C LEU A 177 0.46 -13.45 8.03
N GLY A 178 1.50 -13.57 7.21
CA GLY A 178 1.39 -13.49 5.76
C GLY A 178 0.36 -14.49 5.17
N LEU A 179 0.33 -15.72 5.70
CA LEU A 179 -0.69 -16.71 5.32
C LEU A 179 -2.12 -16.28 5.70
N GLN A 180 -2.31 -15.63 6.86
CA GLN A 180 -3.63 -15.13 7.26
C GLN A 180 -4.10 -14.00 6.33
N PHE A 181 -3.22 -13.07 5.94
CA PHE A 181 -3.54 -12.05 4.95
C PHE A 181 -3.84 -12.66 3.58
N PHE A 182 -3.05 -13.64 3.14
CA PHE A 182 -3.26 -14.34 1.88
C PHE A 182 -4.59 -15.11 1.85
N ASN A 183 -4.91 -15.84 2.91
CA ASN A 183 -6.14 -16.62 3.07
C ASN A 183 -7.35 -15.74 3.43
N LYS A 184 -7.16 -14.41 3.63
CA LYS A 184 -8.22 -13.46 3.99
C LYS A 184 -8.91 -13.80 5.32
N THR A 185 -8.18 -14.37 6.27
CA THR A 185 -8.68 -14.69 7.61
C THR A 185 -8.45 -13.57 8.63
N THR A 186 -7.77 -12.50 8.24
CA THR A 186 -7.61 -11.30 9.06
C THR A 186 -8.87 -10.43 8.98
N HIS A 187 -9.27 -9.86 10.09
CA HIS A 187 -10.37 -8.89 10.15
C HIS A 187 -9.81 -7.46 10.11
N ARG A 188 -10.30 -6.65 9.16
CA ARG A 188 -9.86 -5.25 9.00
C ARG A 188 -11.05 -4.37 8.70
N SER A 189 -11.29 -3.37 9.54
CA SER A 189 -12.24 -2.32 9.20
C SER A 189 -11.58 -0.94 9.21
N TYR A 190 -12.13 -0.09 8.39
CA TYR A 190 -11.68 1.29 8.20
C TYR A 190 -12.85 2.23 8.40
N ASN A 191 -12.61 3.37 9.01
CA ASN A 191 -13.56 4.46 9.02
C ASN A 191 -13.21 5.48 7.93
N ALA A 192 -14.21 5.93 7.20
CA ALA A 192 -14.06 6.90 6.12
C ALA A 192 -15.16 7.94 6.12
N LEU A 193 -14.82 9.20 5.83
CA LEU A 193 -15.80 10.22 5.45
C LEU A 193 -15.81 10.33 3.93
N VAL A 194 -16.97 10.20 3.32
CA VAL A 194 -17.15 10.21 1.86
C VAL A 194 -18.19 11.23 1.42
N TRP A 195 -18.09 11.70 0.19
CA TRP A 195 -19.07 12.58 -0.40
C TRP A 195 -20.37 11.88 -0.74
N ALA A 196 -21.47 12.61 -0.67
CA ALA A 196 -22.86 12.21 -0.93
C ALA A 196 -23.45 11.28 0.14
N ASN A 197 -24.77 11.08 0.07
CA ASN A 197 -25.51 10.12 0.89
C ASN A 197 -25.67 8.81 0.15
N PHE A 198 -25.66 7.72 0.91
CA PHE A 198 -26.01 6.39 0.42
C PHE A 198 -27.53 6.20 0.46
N ALA A 199 -28.06 5.47 -0.53
CA ALA A 199 -29.46 5.04 -0.51
C ALA A 199 -29.67 3.96 0.56
N GLU A 200 -28.73 3.02 0.65
CA GLU A 200 -28.77 1.90 1.57
C GLU A 200 -27.81 2.11 2.74
N ASP A 201 -28.12 1.51 3.91
CA ASP A 201 -27.28 1.59 5.10
C ASP A 201 -26.03 0.71 5.03
N GLU A 202 -26.05 -0.31 4.20
CA GLU A 202 -24.94 -1.23 3.98
C GLU A 202 -24.89 -1.70 2.52
N GLY A 203 -23.76 -2.16 2.09
CA GLY A 203 -23.61 -2.69 0.75
C GLY A 203 -22.25 -3.33 0.49
N ARG A 204 -22.13 -3.93 -0.69
CA ARG A 204 -20.94 -4.63 -1.16
C ARG A 204 -20.49 -4.05 -2.49
N ILE A 205 -19.22 -3.71 -2.59
CA ILE A 205 -18.59 -3.20 -3.81
C ILE A 205 -17.61 -4.26 -4.29
N GLU A 206 -17.79 -4.71 -5.52
CA GLU A 206 -16.96 -5.73 -6.14
C GLU A 206 -16.47 -5.27 -7.51
N GLY A 207 -15.21 -5.63 -7.82
CA GLY A 207 -14.60 -5.40 -9.11
C GLY A 207 -13.12 -5.71 -9.07
N ASN A 208 -12.48 -5.78 -10.24
CA ASN A 208 -11.05 -5.93 -10.32
C ASN A 208 -10.37 -4.56 -10.16
N ILE A 209 -9.40 -4.45 -9.27
CA ILE A 209 -8.59 -3.23 -9.12
C ILE A 209 -7.29 -3.38 -9.90
N GLY A 210 -7.06 -2.45 -10.81
CA GLY A 210 -5.87 -2.33 -11.63
C GLY A 210 -5.48 -0.87 -11.85
N ARG A 211 -4.33 -0.61 -12.47
CA ARG A 211 -3.88 0.75 -12.81
C ARG A 211 -4.88 1.43 -13.73
N ASP A 212 -5.18 2.70 -13.46
CA ASP A 212 -6.01 3.51 -14.34
C ASP A 212 -5.23 3.75 -15.65
N PRO A 213 -5.78 3.40 -16.83
CA PRO A 213 -5.10 3.58 -18.11
C PRO A 213 -4.87 5.04 -18.50
N ARG A 214 -5.61 5.98 -17.86
CA ARG A 214 -5.52 7.43 -18.13
C ARG A 214 -4.62 8.16 -17.13
N ASP A 215 -4.43 7.59 -15.94
CA ASP A 215 -3.61 8.16 -14.88
C ASP A 215 -2.98 7.02 -14.06
N ARG A 216 -1.73 6.69 -14.36
CA ARG A 216 -1.01 5.57 -13.72
C ARG A 216 -0.82 5.73 -12.22
N LEU A 217 -0.98 6.93 -11.68
CA LEU A 217 -0.92 7.20 -10.23
C LEU A 217 -2.21 6.79 -9.51
N ARG A 218 -3.28 6.45 -10.24
CA ARG A 218 -4.55 5.98 -9.70
C ARG A 218 -4.79 4.52 -10.00
N MET A 219 -5.63 3.93 -9.15
CA MET A 219 -6.24 2.64 -9.41
C MET A 219 -7.66 2.84 -9.93
N ALA A 220 -8.07 2.00 -10.86
CA ALA A 220 -9.42 1.97 -11.40
C ALA A 220 -10.10 0.63 -11.09
N VAL A 221 -11.42 0.64 -11.08
CA VAL A 221 -12.24 -0.57 -10.91
C VAL A 221 -12.69 -1.05 -12.28
N PHE A 222 -12.36 -2.29 -12.59
CA PHE A 222 -12.75 -3.00 -13.80
C PHE A 222 -13.83 -4.03 -13.47
N PRO A 223 -14.63 -4.48 -14.45
CA PRO A 223 -15.60 -5.56 -14.23
C PRO A 223 -14.96 -6.83 -13.62
N PRO A 224 -15.68 -7.58 -12.78
CA PRO A 224 -15.13 -8.78 -12.12
C PRO A 224 -14.62 -9.87 -13.08
N ASP A 225 -15.15 -9.93 -14.29
CA ASP A 225 -14.78 -10.84 -15.38
C ASP A 225 -13.66 -10.29 -16.28
N SER A 226 -13.15 -9.10 -16.01
CA SER A 226 -12.06 -8.49 -16.76
C SER A 226 -10.72 -9.22 -16.53
N GLU A 227 -9.91 -9.34 -17.56
CA GLU A 227 -8.50 -9.77 -17.43
C GLU A 227 -7.61 -8.69 -16.77
N THR A 228 -8.11 -7.45 -16.71
CA THR A 228 -7.37 -6.33 -16.13
C THR A 228 -7.64 -6.21 -14.65
N GLY A 229 -6.56 -6.03 -13.87
CA GLY A 229 -6.63 -5.87 -12.42
C GLY A 229 -6.71 -7.18 -11.65
N LYS A 230 -6.92 -7.07 -10.35
CA LYS A 230 -7.04 -8.20 -9.42
C LYS A 230 -8.37 -8.11 -8.66
N PRO A 231 -9.08 -9.24 -8.41
CA PRO A 231 -10.35 -9.24 -7.70
C PRO A 231 -10.26 -8.53 -6.35
N ALA A 232 -11.24 -7.67 -6.09
CA ALA A 232 -11.33 -6.89 -4.86
C ALA A 232 -12.79 -6.80 -4.40
N VAL A 233 -12.99 -6.87 -3.08
CA VAL A 233 -14.28 -6.77 -2.43
C VAL A 233 -14.17 -5.89 -1.19
N THR A 234 -15.06 -4.90 -1.10
CA THR A 234 -15.23 -4.01 0.05
C THR A 234 -16.68 -4.00 0.47
N HIS A 235 -16.96 -4.30 1.73
CA HIS A 235 -18.27 -4.06 2.33
C HIS A 235 -18.27 -2.69 2.97
N TYR A 236 -19.40 -1.98 2.93
CA TYR A 236 -19.57 -0.74 3.68
C TYR A 236 -20.81 -0.79 4.56
N ARG A 237 -20.76 -0.06 5.65
CA ARG A 237 -21.88 0.21 6.54
C ARG A 237 -21.88 1.70 6.89
N VAL A 238 -23.03 2.35 6.73
CA VAL A 238 -23.23 3.74 7.13
C VAL A 238 -23.25 3.84 8.65
N LEU A 239 -22.40 4.71 9.18
CA LEU A 239 -22.34 5.01 10.61
C LEU A 239 -23.11 6.29 10.95
N GLU A 240 -22.96 7.34 10.13
CA GLU A 240 -23.61 8.64 10.35
C GLU A 240 -23.80 9.39 9.02
N ARG A 241 -24.96 10.02 8.81
CA ARG A 241 -25.28 10.83 7.62
C ARG A 241 -25.29 12.32 7.96
N PHE A 242 -24.64 13.11 7.09
CA PHE A 242 -24.54 14.57 7.26
C PHE A 242 -25.17 15.34 6.08
N GLY A 243 -26.08 14.72 5.33
CA GLY A 243 -26.74 15.33 4.16
C GLY A 243 -25.86 15.37 2.91
N TYR A 244 -24.69 15.96 2.97
CA TYR A 244 -23.78 16.11 1.82
C TYR A 244 -22.57 15.18 1.88
N VAL A 245 -22.27 14.63 3.04
CA VAL A 245 -21.24 13.62 3.26
C VAL A 245 -21.78 12.53 4.18
N THR A 246 -21.15 11.36 4.17
CA THR A 246 -21.52 10.21 4.98
C THR A 246 -20.27 9.62 5.64
N PHE A 247 -20.36 9.33 6.93
CA PHE A 247 -19.36 8.59 7.66
C PHE A 247 -19.68 7.10 7.58
N VAL A 248 -18.73 6.31 7.09
CA VAL A 248 -18.92 4.89 6.82
C VAL A 248 -17.82 4.04 7.44
N GLU A 249 -18.16 2.82 7.80
CA GLU A 249 -17.22 1.74 8.03
C GLU A 249 -17.02 0.94 6.74
N CYS A 250 -15.77 0.64 6.39
CA CYS A 250 -15.42 -0.21 5.25
C CYS A 250 -14.72 -1.47 5.77
N ILE A 251 -15.23 -2.64 5.43
CA ILE A 251 -14.69 -3.95 5.82
C ILE A 251 -14.09 -4.61 4.58
N LEU A 252 -12.85 -5.07 4.66
CA LEU A 252 -12.09 -5.58 3.52
C LEU A 252 -12.01 -7.10 3.51
N GLU A 253 -12.47 -7.75 2.41
CA GLU A 253 -12.10 -9.13 2.10
C GLU A 253 -10.72 -9.21 1.43
N THR A 254 -10.32 -8.18 0.72
CA THR A 254 -9.05 -8.07 -0.02
C THR A 254 -8.32 -6.78 0.37
N GLY A 255 -7.02 -6.70 0.10
CA GLY A 255 -6.22 -5.49 0.36
C GLY A 255 -5.43 -5.09 -0.88
N ARG A 256 -6.08 -4.49 -1.88
CA ARG A 256 -5.41 -3.96 -3.08
C ARG A 256 -5.01 -2.51 -2.84
N THR A 257 -4.00 -2.06 -3.55
CA THR A 257 -3.55 -0.65 -3.53
C THR A 257 -4.73 0.28 -3.76
N HIS A 258 -4.90 1.29 -2.92
CA HIS A 258 -5.99 2.27 -2.95
C HIS A 258 -7.41 1.66 -3.00
N GLN A 259 -7.61 0.41 -2.58
CA GLN A 259 -8.87 -0.32 -2.80
C GLN A 259 -10.11 0.44 -2.35
N ILE A 260 -10.17 0.89 -1.10
CA ILE A 260 -11.35 1.59 -0.57
C ILE A 260 -11.56 2.90 -1.34
N ARG A 261 -10.49 3.62 -1.64
CA ARG A 261 -10.51 4.89 -2.38
C ARG A 261 -11.08 4.71 -3.79
N ALA A 262 -10.58 3.71 -4.53
CA ALA A 262 -11.05 3.39 -5.87
C ALA A 262 -12.50 2.89 -5.86
N HIS A 263 -12.86 1.99 -4.94
CA HIS A 263 -14.23 1.47 -4.81
C HIS A 263 -15.23 2.56 -4.47
N MET A 264 -14.95 3.42 -3.49
CA MET A 264 -15.84 4.53 -3.14
C MET A 264 -15.98 5.53 -4.30
N LYS A 265 -14.89 5.87 -4.99
CA LYS A 265 -14.97 6.70 -6.19
C LYS A 265 -15.82 6.04 -7.28
N HIS A 266 -15.66 4.73 -7.49
CA HIS A 266 -16.40 3.97 -8.51
C HIS A 266 -17.91 4.04 -8.32
N ILE A 267 -18.40 3.95 -7.08
CA ILE A 267 -19.83 4.06 -6.75
C ILE A 267 -20.31 5.50 -6.56
N GLY A 268 -19.49 6.52 -6.89
CA GLY A 268 -19.87 7.94 -6.84
C GLY A 268 -19.75 8.62 -5.48
N HIS A 269 -19.02 7.99 -4.54
CA HIS A 269 -18.78 8.48 -3.18
C HIS A 269 -17.28 8.65 -2.88
N PRO A 270 -16.52 9.51 -3.62
CA PRO A 270 -15.10 9.68 -3.36
C PRO A 270 -14.87 10.15 -1.92
N MET A 271 -13.72 9.78 -1.35
CA MET A 271 -13.39 10.16 0.02
C MET A 271 -13.21 11.66 0.15
N PHE A 272 -13.71 12.22 1.23
CA PHE A 272 -13.52 13.63 1.56
C PHE A 272 -12.02 13.92 1.73
N GLY A 273 -11.54 14.97 1.05
CA GLY A 273 -10.13 15.37 1.09
C GLY A 273 -9.18 14.51 0.25
N ASP A 274 -9.67 13.53 -0.52
CA ASP A 274 -8.84 12.72 -1.40
C ASP A 274 -8.52 13.47 -2.70
N GLU A 275 -7.34 14.07 -2.77
CA GLU A 275 -6.88 14.82 -3.92
C GLU A 275 -6.83 13.95 -5.19
N ARG A 276 -6.26 12.75 -5.06
CA ARG A 276 -6.02 11.84 -6.19
C ARG A 276 -7.32 11.29 -6.81
N TYR A 277 -8.37 11.11 -6.00
CA TYR A 277 -9.65 10.58 -6.43
C TYR A 277 -10.76 11.63 -6.54
N GLY A 278 -10.42 12.93 -6.50
CA GLY A 278 -11.31 14.05 -6.72
C GLY A 278 -12.22 14.38 -5.53
N GLY A 279 -11.78 14.04 -4.32
CA GLY A 279 -12.50 14.33 -3.07
C GLY A 279 -12.23 15.72 -2.51
N THR A 280 -11.32 16.50 -3.10
CA THR A 280 -11.03 17.90 -2.75
C THR A 280 -11.90 18.90 -3.49
N GLU A 281 -12.76 18.43 -4.41
CA GLU A 281 -13.78 19.24 -5.05
C GLU A 281 -15.07 19.27 -4.22
N ILE A 282 -15.84 20.36 -4.33
CA ILE A 282 -17.16 20.46 -3.70
C ILE A 282 -18.18 19.71 -4.57
N LEU A 283 -18.42 18.45 -4.25
CA LEU A 283 -19.24 17.56 -5.06
C LEU A 283 -20.72 17.63 -4.73
N ARG A 284 -21.07 18.07 -3.52
CA ARG A 284 -22.45 18.18 -3.03
C ARG A 284 -22.61 19.42 -2.15
N GLY A 285 -23.83 19.92 -2.05
CA GLY A 285 -24.19 21.02 -1.17
C GLY A 285 -24.59 22.28 -1.89
N GLU A 286 -24.63 23.38 -1.17
CA GLU A 286 -25.12 24.68 -1.65
C GLU A 286 -24.08 25.41 -2.51
N ARG A 287 -24.54 26.27 -3.41
CA ARG A 287 -23.65 27.13 -4.23
C ARG A 287 -23.35 28.47 -3.56
N SER A 288 -23.45 28.58 -2.23
CA SER A 288 -23.19 29.81 -1.50
C SER A 288 -21.71 30.01 -1.20
N SER A 289 -21.27 31.26 -1.09
CA SER A 289 -19.91 31.61 -0.67
C SER A 289 -19.61 31.12 0.76
N THR A 290 -20.61 31.16 1.63
CA THR A 290 -20.54 30.67 3.01
C THR A 290 -20.29 29.17 3.06
N TYR A 291 -21.03 28.38 2.27
CA TYR A 291 -20.82 26.93 2.18
C TYR A 291 -19.45 26.61 1.59
N LYS A 292 -19.01 27.32 0.54
CA LYS A 292 -17.67 27.17 -0.03
C LYS A 292 -16.58 27.42 1.03
N ALA A 293 -16.70 28.49 1.81
CA ALA A 293 -15.76 28.80 2.89
C ALA A 293 -15.79 27.72 3.99
N TYR A 294 -16.98 27.22 4.33
CA TYR A 294 -17.16 26.11 5.26
C TYR A 294 -16.39 24.87 4.82
N ILE A 295 -16.56 24.42 3.55
CA ILE A 295 -15.85 23.24 3.01
C ILE A 295 -14.34 23.46 2.96
N GLN A 296 -13.88 24.64 2.56
CA GLN A 296 -12.45 24.96 2.59
C GLN A 296 -11.85 24.86 4.01
N ASN A 297 -12.63 25.25 5.03
CA ASN A 297 -12.20 25.05 6.42
C ASN A 297 -12.23 23.57 6.84
N CYS A 298 -13.14 22.75 6.30
CA CYS A 298 -13.14 21.30 6.51
C CYS A 298 -11.88 20.64 5.90
N PHE A 299 -11.49 21.03 4.67
CA PHE A 299 -10.26 20.53 4.04
C PHE A 299 -8.99 20.94 4.80
N LYS A 300 -8.98 22.10 5.45
CA LYS A 300 -7.85 22.49 6.31
C LYS A 300 -7.74 21.66 7.59
N LEU A 301 -8.85 21.17 8.12
CA LEU A 301 -8.84 20.29 9.31
C LEU A 301 -8.30 18.89 8.97
N CYS A 302 -8.71 18.34 7.83
CA CYS A 302 -8.25 17.03 7.35
C CYS A 302 -7.76 17.18 5.90
N PRO A 303 -6.47 17.61 5.69
CA PRO A 303 -5.93 17.90 4.36
C PRO A 303 -5.45 16.64 3.62
N ARG A 304 -6.18 15.55 3.78
CA ARG A 304 -5.88 14.22 3.23
C ARG A 304 -7.17 13.44 3.03
N GLN A 305 -7.08 12.26 2.37
CA GLN A 305 -8.22 11.35 2.39
C GLN A 305 -8.63 11.06 3.84
N ALA A 306 -9.88 11.32 4.17
CA ALA A 306 -10.46 11.04 5.49
C ALA A 306 -10.69 9.53 5.64
N LEU A 307 -9.59 8.78 5.81
CA LEU A 307 -9.54 7.32 5.92
C LEU A 307 -8.64 6.90 7.06
N HIS A 308 -9.12 5.96 7.89
CA HIS A 308 -8.44 5.45 9.06
C HIS A 308 -8.65 3.96 9.23
N ALA A 309 -7.56 3.18 9.36
CA ALA A 309 -7.57 1.74 9.65
C ALA A 309 -7.95 1.53 11.11
N ARG A 310 -9.26 1.37 11.37
CA ARG A 310 -9.88 1.40 12.69
C ARG A 310 -9.65 0.14 13.51
N THR A 311 -9.84 -1.02 12.89
CA THR A 311 -9.70 -2.32 13.56
C THR A 311 -8.76 -3.24 12.81
N LEU A 312 -8.05 -4.08 13.56
CA LEU A 312 -7.18 -5.12 13.03
C LEU A 312 -7.30 -6.36 13.91
N GLY A 313 -7.77 -7.47 13.32
CA GLY A 313 -7.90 -8.76 13.98
C GLY A 313 -7.14 -9.85 13.23
N PHE A 314 -6.44 -10.70 13.98
CA PHE A 314 -5.70 -11.84 13.48
C PHE A 314 -5.46 -12.88 14.58
N VAL A 315 -5.09 -14.09 14.20
CA VAL A 315 -4.65 -15.13 15.14
C VAL A 315 -3.17 -14.93 15.43
N HIS A 316 -2.81 -14.85 16.70
CA HIS A 316 -1.42 -14.67 17.11
C HIS A 316 -0.53 -15.83 16.61
N PRO A 317 0.59 -15.53 15.92
CA PRO A 317 1.36 -16.56 15.21
C PRO A 317 2.01 -17.62 16.11
N THR A 318 2.29 -17.28 17.38
CA THR A 318 2.93 -18.20 18.34
C THR A 318 1.91 -18.85 19.26
N THR A 319 1.01 -18.07 19.87
CA THR A 319 0.09 -18.58 20.90
C THR A 319 -1.20 -19.18 20.32
N GLY A 320 -1.56 -18.85 19.07
CA GLY A 320 -2.83 -19.26 18.46
C GLY A 320 -4.08 -18.55 19.00
N GLN A 321 -3.91 -17.54 19.85
CA GLN A 321 -5.01 -16.74 20.40
C GLN A 321 -5.53 -15.73 19.36
N GLN A 322 -6.85 -15.51 19.35
CA GLN A 322 -7.44 -14.42 18.59
C GLN A 322 -7.04 -13.09 19.23
N MET A 323 -6.50 -12.18 18.42
CA MET A 323 -6.11 -10.83 18.80
C MET A 323 -6.97 -9.84 18.02
N ASP A 324 -7.61 -8.90 18.71
CA ASP A 324 -8.43 -7.87 18.11
C ASP A 324 -8.05 -6.50 18.69
N PHE A 325 -7.66 -5.59 17.81
CA PHE A 325 -7.22 -4.25 18.17
C PHE A 325 -8.16 -3.20 17.57
N THR A 326 -8.31 -2.10 18.29
CA THR A 326 -9.06 -0.93 17.84
C THR A 326 -8.26 0.32 18.19
N SER A 327 -8.07 1.23 17.23
CA SER A 327 -7.47 2.55 17.48
C SER A 327 -8.53 3.63 17.55
N PRO A 328 -8.34 4.70 18.32
CA PRO A 328 -9.24 5.87 18.29
C PRO A 328 -9.14 6.53 16.90
N LEU A 329 -10.18 7.29 16.53
CA LEU A 329 -10.07 8.17 15.37
C LEU A 329 -8.98 9.21 15.61
N PRO A 330 -8.18 9.56 14.58
CA PRO A 330 -7.22 10.64 14.70
C PRO A 330 -7.92 11.99 14.82
N GLN A 331 -7.27 12.91 15.52
CA GLN A 331 -7.85 14.22 15.89
C GLN A 331 -8.39 15.01 14.68
N ASP A 332 -7.72 14.97 13.53
CA ASP A 332 -8.16 15.63 12.31
C ASP A 332 -9.51 15.11 11.80
N MET A 333 -9.74 13.80 11.87
CA MET A 333 -11.02 13.19 11.50
C MET A 333 -12.09 13.44 12.57
N GLU A 334 -11.77 13.38 13.85
CA GLU A 334 -12.73 13.71 14.92
C GLU A 334 -13.24 15.15 14.80
N GLN A 335 -12.34 16.12 14.66
CA GLN A 335 -12.69 17.52 14.48
C GLN A 335 -13.51 17.75 13.21
N LEU A 336 -13.19 17.04 12.12
CA LEU A 336 -13.94 17.09 10.87
C LEU A 336 -15.37 16.59 11.05
N LEU A 337 -15.56 15.45 11.72
CA LEU A 337 -16.88 14.89 12.02
C LEU A 337 -17.70 15.82 12.93
N ASP A 338 -17.10 16.37 13.98
CA ASP A 338 -17.78 17.30 14.89
C ASP A 338 -18.21 18.58 14.16
N LYS A 339 -17.38 19.06 13.24
CA LYS A 339 -17.73 20.20 12.38
C LYS A 339 -18.96 19.89 11.51
N TRP A 340 -19.05 18.70 10.93
CA TRP A 340 -20.21 18.27 10.16
C TRP A 340 -21.45 18.07 11.04
N ARG A 341 -21.32 17.49 12.23
CA ARG A 341 -22.40 17.36 13.21
C ARG A 341 -23.01 18.73 13.59
N ASN A 342 -22.14 19.72 13.81
CA ASN A 342 -22.57 21.08 14.13
C ASN A 342 -23.24 21.77 12.94
N TYR A 343 -22.74 21.53 11.71
CA TYR A 343 -23.36 22.07 10.49
C TYR A 343 -24.80 21.59 10.34
N ILE A 344 -25.07 20.31 10.53
CA ILE A 344 -26.42 19.76 10.40
C ILE A 344 -27.35 20.29 11.51
N LYS A 345 -26.85 20.37 12.75
CA LYS A 345 -27.64 20.96 13.86
C LYS A 345 -28.06 22.40 13.54
N GLY A 346 -27.19 23.17 12.89
CA GLY A 346 -27.51 24.53 12.43
C GLY A 346 -28.50 24.62 11.28
N LEU A 347 -28.67 23.55 10.49
CA LEU A 347 -29.68 23.48 9.42
C LEU A 347 -31.06 23.03 9.92
N ALA A 348 -31.12 22.41 11.11
CA ALA A 348 -32.35 21.89 11.71
C ALA A 348 -33.12 22.96 12.55
N VAL A 349 -32.59 24.17 12.66
CA VAL A 349 -33.18 25.35 13.32
C VAL A 349 -33.68 26.31 12.25
#